data_2a7d11ed7afc38d1f7150b517cf535eb
#
_entry.id   2a7d11ed7afc38d1f7150b517cf535eb
#
_cell.length_a   1.000
_cell.length_b   1.000
_cell.length_c   1.000
_cell.angle_alpha   90.00
_cell.angle_beta   90.00
_cell.angle_gamma   90.00
#
_symmetry.space_group_name_H-M   'P 1'
#
loop_
_entity.id
_entity.type
_entity.pdbx_description
1 polymer ?
#
loop_
_entity_poly.entity_id
_entity_poly.type
_entity_poly.pdbx_seq_one_letter_code
_entity_poly.pdbx_strand_id
1 'polypeptide(L)'
;MTQNTAKPPKSWPYPRWIAHRGAGTLAPENTLAAFRIGAEYGYRMFECDAKLSADDVVFLMHDATLHRTTNGHGIGGEQSWLQLSQLDAGSWHSRHFSGEPLPTLANLANYCIRNRYFLNIEIKPTPGVEFKTGEVVAQQAALLWQHEEVPPLLSSFQVESLKGAQQAAPQLPRGLLLHNLPDAWLETAKTLDCSAVVCQYALWTPDRVAAVHAAGMRCLSYTVNDEWATQHLMALGTDGIITDRVDAFSPAT
;
A
#
# COMPACT_ATOMS: atom_id res chain seq x y z
N MET A 1 14.05 -15.36 37.08
CA MET A 1 14.35 -15.73 35.69
C MET A 1 13.06 -15.52 34.91
N THR A 2 12.88 -14.34 34.34
CA THR A 2 11.73 -14.02 33.48
C THR A 2 12.01 -14.60 32.09
N GLN A 3 11.29 -15.65 31.73
CA GLN A 3 11.31 -16.18 30.36
C GLN A 3 10.79 -15.09 29.42
N ASN A 4 11.70 -14.54 28.65
CA ASN A 4 11.37 -13.65 27.55
C ASN A 4 10.78 -14.53 26.42
N THR A 5 9.48 -14.80 26.46
CA THR A 5 8.78 -15.51 25.38
C THR A 5 8.62 -14.54 24.23
N ALA A 6 9.63 -14.49 23.36
CA ALA A 6 9.51 -13.80 22.07
C ALA A 6 8.26 -14.34 21.36
N LYS A 7 7.33 -13.43 21.02
CA LYS A 7 6.15 -13.77 20.23
C LYS A 7 6.64 -14.41 18.91
N PRO A 8 6.12 -15.58 18.50
CA PRO A 8 6.58 -16.19 17.25
C PRO A 8 6.41 -15.21 16.11
N PRO A 9 7.33 -15.20 15.12
CA PRO A 9 7.21 -14.28 13.99
C PRO A 9 5.88 -14.50 13.30
N LYS A 10 5.15 -13.40 13.07
CA LYS A 10 3.88 -13.43 12.30
C LYS A 10 4.17 -14.07 10.95
N SER A 11 3.33 -14.99 10.48
CA SER A 11 3.47 -15.55 9.14
C SER A 11 3.47 -14.40 8.11
N TRP A 12 4.39 -14.47 7.13
CA TRP A 12 4.47 -13.48 6.06
C TRP A 12 4.11 -14.14 4.74
N PRO A 13 2.84 -14.07 4.31
CA PRO A 13 2.37 -14.81 3.14
C PRO A 13 2.60 -14.05 1.83
N TYR A 14 3.06 -12.79 1.90
CA TYR A 14 3.12 -11.89 0.75
C TYR A 14 4.35 -12.12 -0.12
N PRO A 15 4.18 -12.04 -1.45
CA PRO A 15 5.29 -12.06 -2.40
C PRO A 15 6.30 -10.92 -2.16
N ARG A 16 7.53 -11.14 -2.59
CA ARG A 16 8.59 -10.14 -2.52
C ARG A 16 8.32 -8.94 -3.43
N TRP A 17 7.86 -9.19 -4.66
CA TRP A 17 7.65 -8.17 -5.66
C TRP A 17 6.25 -7.57 -5.58
N ILE A 18 6.19 -6.25 -5.45
CA ILE A 18 4.96 -5.49 -5.29
C ILE A 18 4.89 -4.43 -6.37
N ALA A 19 3.89 -4.52 -7.24
CA ALA A 19 3.67 -3.54 -8.30
C ALA A 19 3.06 -2.26 -7.71
N HIS A 20 3.80 -1.15 -7.78
CA HIS A 20 3.40 0.16 -7.26
C HIS A 20 2.21 0.70 -8.05
N ARG A 21 1.12 1.04 -7.38
CA ARG A 21 -0.12 1.59 -7.95
C ARG A 21 -0.68 0.79 -9.14
N GLY A 22 -0.41 -0.53 -9.16
CA GLY A 22 -0.87 -1.46 -10.19
C GLY A 22 0.19 -1.84 -11.22
N ALA A 23 0.72 -0.92 -12.01
CA ALA A 23 1.73 -1.19 -13.05
C ALA A 23 2.83 -0.12 -13.12
N GLY A 24 3.04 0.65 -12.06
CA GLY A 24 4.00 1.74 -12.05
C GLY A 24 3.72 2.75 -13.17
N THR A 25 4.70 2.93 -14.07
CA THR A 25 4.61 3.93 -15.15
C THR A 25 3.95 3.41 -16.44
N LEU A 26 3.60 2.12 -16.54
CA LEU A 26 3.08 1.53 -17.78
C LEU A 26 1.59 1.78 -18.02
N ALA A 27 0.87 2.20 -16.99
CA ALA A 27 -0.56 2.46 -17.05
C ALA A 27 -0.96 3.57 -16.06
N PRO A 28 -2.16 4.17 -16.19
CA PRO A 28 -2.59 5.20 -15.25
C PRO A 28 -2.69 4.64 -13.83
N GLU A 29 -1.89 5.20 -12.92
CA GLU A 29 -1.75 4.76 -11.53
C GLU A 29 -3.11 4.62 -10.83
N ASN A 30 -3.23 3.63 -9.94
CA ASN A 30 -4.42 3.39 -9.12
C ASN A 30 -5.71 3.10 -9.89
N THR A 31 -5.65 2.69 -11.17
CA THR A 31 -6.81 2.28 -11.97
C THR A 31 -6.88 0.77 -12.15
N LEU A 32 -8.06 0.21 -12.42
CA LEU A 32 -8.18 -1.22 -12.70
C LEU A 32 -7.40 -1.64 -13.95
N ALA A 33 -7.21 -0.75 -14.93
CA ALA A 33 -6.36 -0.99 -16.08
C ALA A 33 -4.90 -1.24 -15.65
N ALA A 34 -4.37 -0.44 -14.71
CA ALA A 34 -3.02 -0.62 -14.20
C ALA A 34 -2.85 -1.98 -13.49
N PHE A 35 -3.79 -2.38 -12.65
CA PHE A 35 -3.71 -3.67 -11.96
C PHE A 35 -3.76 -4.86 -12.92
N ARG A 36 -4.54 -4.78 -14.00
CA ARG A 36 -4.57 -5.81 -15.05
C ARG A 36 -3.23 -5.92 -15.75
N ILE A 37 -2.64 -4.79 -16.15
CA ILE A 37 -1.32 -4.76 -16.82
C ILE A 37 -0.24 -5.31 -15.88
N GLY A 38 -0.18 -4.90 -14.62
CA GLY A 38 0.77 -5.47 -13.67
C GLY A 38 0.61 -6.99 -13.50
N ALA A 39 -0.62 -7.50 -13.54
CA ALA A 39 -0.88 -8.95 -13.51
C ALA A 39 -0.41 -9.66 -14.79
N GLU A 40 -0.52 -9.03 -15.97
CA GLU A 40 0.03 -9.54 -17.23
C GLU A 40 1.56 -9.66 -17.21
N TYR A 41 2.24 -8.76 -16.49
CA TYR A 41 3.68 -8.86 -16.22
C TYR A 41 4.03 -9.91 -15.14
N GLY A 42 3.05 -10.64 -14.62
CA GLY A 42 3.26 -11.76 -13.70
C GLY A 42 3.20 -11.38 -12.22
N TYR A 43 2.98 -10.11 -11.88
CA TYR A 43 2.87 -9.69 -10.48
C TYR A 43 1.64 -10.32 -9.80
N ARG A 44 1.82 -10.69 -8.54
CA ARG A 44 0.79 -11.30 -7.70
C ARG A 44 0.47 -10.47 -6.47
N MET A 45 1.28 -9.45 -6.19
CA MET A 45 1.03 -8.48 -5.14
C MET A 45 1.10 -7.07 -5.73
N PHE A 46 0.15 -6.25 -5.32
CA PHE A 46 0.01 -4.87 -5.75
C PHE A 46 0.01 -3.93 -4.55
N GLU A 47 0.32 -2.69 -4.80
CA GLU A 47 0.13 -1.60 -3.86
C GLU A 47 -0.86 -0.61 -4.47
N CYS A 48 -1.66 0.05 -3.62
CA CYS A 48 -2.58 1.11 -4.00
C CYS A 48 -2.71 2.17 -2.91
N ASP A 49 -3.09 3.39 -3.31
CA ASP A 49 -3.36 4.51 -2.40
C ASP A 49 -4.86 4.67 -2.14
N ALA A 50 -5.32 4.46 -0.90
CA ALA A 50 -6.73 4.55 -0.50
C ALA A 50 -7.03 5.86 0.23
N LYS A 51 -8.09 6.54 -0.19
CA LYS A 51 -8.54 7.84 0.29
C LYS A 51 -10.05 7.84 0.55
N LEU A 52 -10.55 8.75 1.39
CA LEU A 52 -11.98 8.95 1.58
C LEU A 52 -12.52 10.09 0.73
N SER A 53 -13.69 9.91 0.15
CA SER A 53 -14.54 10.99 -0.37
C SER A 53 -15.23 11.74 0.78
N ALA A 54 -15.90 12.85 0.47
CA ALA A 54 -16.66 13.63 1.47
C ALA A 54 -17.81 12.84 2.11
N ASP A 55 -18.33 11.84 1.42
CA ASP A 55 -19.39 10.91 1.86
C ASP A 55 -18.87 9.52 2.27
N ASP A 56 -17.59 9.47 2.69
CA ASP A 56 -16.92 8.30 3.28
C ASP A 56 -16.80 7.06 2.35
N VAL A 57 -16.84 7.23 1.06
CA VAL A 57 -16.53 6.15 0.12
C VAL A 57 -15.01 6.04 -0.02
N VAL A 58 -14.45 4.84 0.17
CA VAL A 58 -13.02 4.59 -0.05
C VAL A 58 -12.74 4.43 -1.54
N PHE A 59 -11.96 5.35 -2.10
CA PHE A 59 -11.54 5.36 -3.50
C PHE A 59 -10.02 5.40 -3.62
N LEU A 60 -9.49 5.10 -4.83
CA LEU A 60 -8.06 5.00 -5.04
C LEU A 60 -7.51 6.25 -5.71
N MET A 61 -6.57 6.91 -5.05
CA MET A 61 -5.86 8.08 -5.54
C MET A 61 -4.69 8.45 -4.64
N HIS A 62 -3.55 8.79 -5.25
CA HIS A 62 -2.36 9.20 -4.48
C HIS A 62 -2.46 10.63 -3.95
N ASP A 63 -2.63 11.61 -4.83
CA ASP A 63 -2.57 13.03 -4.47
C ASP A 63 -3.80 13.49 -3.67
N ALA A 64 -3.66 14.58 -2.93
CA ALA A 64 -4.81 15.24 -2.32
C ALA A 64 -5.70 15.90 -3.37
N THR A 65 -5.09 16.41 -4.46
CA THR A 65 -5.79 17.13 -5.54
C THR A 65 -6.00 16.26 -6.77
N LEU A 66 -7.08 16.53 -7.51
CA LEU A 66 -7.55 15.71 -8.64
C LEU A 66 -6.78 15.93 -9.95
N HIS A 67 -6.14 17.08 -10.13
CA HIS A 67 -5.72 17.58 -11.46
C HIS A 67 -4.58 16.82 -12.13
N ARG A 68 -3.70 16.10 -11.37
CA ARG A 68 -2.55 15.40 -11.97
C ARG A 68 -2.97 14.12 -12.69
N THR A 69 -3.89 13.37 -12.10
CA THR A 69 -4.25 12.01 -12.56
C THR A 69 -5.72 11.88 -12.96
N THR A 70 -6.44 12.99 -13.06
CA THR A 70 -7.82 13.02 -13.56
C THR A 70 -8.09 14.30 -14.37
N ASN A 71 -9.26 14.36 -15.01
CA ASN A 71 -9.80 15.58 -15.64
C ASN A 71 -10.53 16.49 -14.64
N GLY A 72 -10.51 16.16 -13.32
CA GLY A 72 -11.13 16.93 -12.26
C GLY A 72 -10.23 18.00 -11.64
N HIS A 73 -10.79 18.82 -10.77
CA HIS A 73 -10.10 19.89 -10.04
C HIS A 73 -10.49 19.89 -8.55
N GLY A 74 -9.66 20.52 -7.71
CA GLY A 74 -9.88 20.63 -6.28
C GLY A 74 -9.34 19.42 -5.50
N ILE A 75 -9.78 19.28 -4.25
CA ILE A 75 -9.35 18.23 -3.32
C ILE A 75 -10.32 17.06 -3.41
N GLY A 76 -9.80 15.86 -3.66
CA GLY A 76 -10.60 14.65 -3.84
C GLY A 76 -11.43 14.29 -2.59
N GLY A 77 -10.85 14.42 -1.40
CA GLY A 77 -11.56 14.15 -0.14
C GLY A 77 -12.67 15.15 0.23
N GLU A 78 -12.79 16.26 -0.49
CA GLU A 78 -13.86 17.23 -0.32
C GLU A 78 -15.03 17.03 -1.30
N GLN A 79 -14.93 16.08 -2.22
CA GLN A 79 -15.97 15.78 -3.20
C GLN A 79 -16.70 14.48 -2.86
N SER A 80 -18.00 14.43 -3.19
CA SER A 80 -18.81 13.24 -3.04
C SER A 80 -18.36 12.15 -4.04
N TRP A 81 -18.61 10.89 -3.70
CA TRP A 81 -18.34 9.79 -4.63
C TRP A 81 -19.09 9.96 -5.96
N LEU A 82 -20.32 10.49 -5.94
CA LEU A 82 -21.06 10.76 -7.14
C LEU A 82 -20.30 11.68 -8.11
N GLN A 83 -19.60 12.70 -7.61
CA GLN A 83 -18.76 13.60 -8.42
C GLN A 83 -17.49 12.90 -8.88
N LEU A 84 -16.79 12.22 -7.97
CA LEU A 84 -15.52 11.53 -8.26
C LEU A 84 -15.69 10.39 -9.29
N SER A 85 -16.79 9.67 -9.24
CA SER A 85 -17.08 8.55 -10.14
C SER A 85 -17.30 8.94 -11.60
N GLN A 86 -17.48 10.24 -11.90
CA GLN A 86 -17.64 10.76 -13.27
C GLN A 86 -16.31 11.18 -13.90
N LEU A 87 -15.21 11.13 -13.15
CA LEU A 87 -13.91 11.61 -13.61
C LEU A 87 -13.22 10.56 -14.49
N ASP A 88 -12.52 11.05 -15.49
CA ASP A 88 -11.58 10.28 -16.30
C ASP A 88 -10.20 10.29 -15.60
N ALA A 89 -9.77 9.11 -15.15
CA ALA A 89 -8.49 8.89 -14.50
C ALA A 89 -7.44 8.23 -15.42
N GLY A 90 -7.72 8.10 -16.71
CA GLY A 90 -6.85 7.43 -17.67
C GLY A 90 -6.24 8.33 -18.74
N SER A 91 -6.98 9.31 -19.25
CA SER A 91 -6.56 10.16 -20.39
C SER A 91 -5.28 10.95 -20.13
N TRP A 92 -4.96 11.29 -18.90
CA TRP A 92 -3.72 11.99 -18.52
C TRP A 92 -2.47 11.16 -18.87
N HIS A 93 -2.57 9.85 -18.79
CA HIS A 93 -1.48 8.92 -19.10
C HIS A 93 -1.36 8.73 -20.62
N SER A 94 -2.43 8.31 -21.28
CA SER A 94 -2.48 8.21 -22.72
C SER A 94 -3.92 8.07 -23.23
N ARG A 95 -4.13 8.34 -24.54
CA ARG A 95 -5.45 8.16 -25.20
C ARG A 95 -5.97 6.73 -25.15
N HIS A 96 -5.08 5.75 -24.99
CA HIS A 96 -5.45 4.33 -24.87
C HIS A 96 -6.33 4.06 -23.65
N PHE A 97 -6.14 4.84 -22.59
CA PHE A 97 -6.84 4.70 -21.31
C PHE A 97 -7.96 5.75 -21.13
N SER A 98 -8.36 6.45 -22.19
CA SER A 98 -9.43 7.45 -22.10
C SER A 98 -10.72 6.84 -21.57
N GLY A 99 -11.31 7.47 -20.57
CA GLY A 99 -12.54 7.01 -19.92
C GLY A 99 -12.32 5.99 -18.81
N GLU A 100 -11.07 5.65 -18.45
CA GLU A 100 -10.82 4.81 -17.26
C GLU A 100 -11.26 5.56 -16.01
N PRO A 101 -12.20 5.01 -15.19
CA PRO A 101 -12.71 5.71 -14.03
C PRO A 101 -11.79 5.57 -12.81
N LEU A 102 -11.97 6.45 -11.82
CA LEU A 102 -11.45 6.20 -10.47
C LEU A 102 -12.12 4.95 -9.89
N PRO A 103 -11.37 3.95 -9.40
CA PRO A 103 -11.99 2.79 -8.76
C PRO A 103 -12.23 3.04 -7.26
N THR A 104 -13.25 2.38 -6.70
CA THR A 104 -13.36 2.22 -5.25
C THR A 104 -12.43 1.10 -4.76
N LEU A 105 -12.13 1.10 -3.46
CA LEU A 105 -11.44 -0.04 -2.84
C LEU A 105 -12.21 -1.35 -3.06
N ALA A 106 -13.54 -1.32 -3.03
CA ALA A 106 -14.35 -2.50 -3.28
C ALA A 106 -14.19 -3.06 -4.71
N ASN A 107 -14.03 -2.19 -5.71
CA ASN A 107 -13.75 -2.64 -7.09
C ASN A 107 -12.41 -3.37 -7.17
N LEU A 108 -11.35 -2.79 -6.58
CA LEU A 108 -10.03 -3.42 -6.57
C LEU A 108 -10.01 -4.70 -5.74
N ALA A 109 -10.64 -4.69 -4.56
CA ALA A 109 -10.76 -5.87 -3.69
C ALA A 109 -11.39 -7.05 -4.43
N ASN A 110 -12.52 -6.82 -5.10
CA ASN A 110 -13.18 -7.85 -5.91
C ASN A 110 -12.27 -8.41 -7.02
N TYR A 111 -11.48 -7.55 -7.65
CA TYR A 111 -10.51 -7.98 -8.64
C TYR A 111 -9.40 -8.83 -8.02
N CYS A 112 -8.79 -8.37 -6.93
CA CYS A 112 -7.71 -9.09 -6.25
C CYS A 112 -8.18 -10.44 -5.69
N ILE A 113 -9.30 -10.49 -4.99
CA ILE A 113 -9.83 -11.71 -4.37
C ILE A 113 -10.14 -12.77 -5.44
N ARG A 114 -10.86 -12.40 -6.51
CA ARG A 114 -11.20 -13.34 -7.59
C ARG A 114 -9.99 -13.95 -8.30
N ASN A 115 -8.87 -13.21 -8.33
CA ASN A 115 -7.64 -13.64 -8.98
C ASN A 115 -6.58 -14.16 -7.99
N ARG A 116 -6.89 -14.18 -6.68
CA ARG A 116 -5.97 -14.57 -5.60
C ARG A 116 -4.70 -13.71 -5.58
N TYR A 117 -4.86 -12.40 -5.78
CA TYR A 117 -3.80 -11.42 -5.68
C TYR A 117 -3.73 -10.84 -4.28
N PHE A 118 -2.53 -10.53 -3.84
CA PHE A 118 -2.25 -9.87 -2.57
C PHE A 118 -2.28 -8.36 -2.76
N LEU A 119 -2.61 -7.63 -1.70
CA LEU A 119 -2.70 -6.18 -1.75
C LEU A 119 -2.04 -5.52 -0.54
N ASN A 120 -1.23 -4.49 -0.79
CA ASN A 120 -0.84 -3.48 0.19
C ASN A 120 -1.70 -2.23 -0.06
N ILE A 121 -2.50 -1.85 0.92
CA ILE A 121 -3.35 -0.65 0.87
C ILE A 121 -2.64 0.45 1.66
N GLU A 122 -2.04 1.43 0.96
CA GLU A 122 -1.57 2.64 1.63
C GLU A 122 -2.78 3.52 2.01
N ILE A 123 -2.93 3.78 3.30
CA ILE A 123 -3.93 4.72 3.81
C ILE A 123 -3.41 6.13 3.61
N LYS A 124 -4.05 6.87 2.69
CA LYS A 124 -3.62 8.18 2.19
C LYS A 124 -4.64 9.25 2.56
N PRO A 125 -4.68 9.72 3.80
CA PRO A 125 -5.72 10.64 4.25
C PRO A 125 -5.62 12.01 3.58
N THR A 126 -6.76 12.67 3.43
CA THR A 126 -6.80 14.12 3.32
C THR A 126 -6.36 14.71 4.67
N PRO A 127 -5.54 15.78 4.70
CA PRO A 127 -5.10 16.38 5.95
C PRO A 127 -6.26 16.74 6.89
N GLY A 128 -6.13 16.37 8.17
CA GLY A 128 -7.13 16.62 9.21
C GLY A 128 -8.11 15.48 9.47
N VAL A 129 -8.11 14.44 8.62
CA VAL A 129 -9.00 13.26 8.79
C VAL A 129 -8.22 11.93 8.84
N GLU A 130 -6.97 11.98 9.31
CA GLU A 130 -6.04 10.85 9.31
C GLU A 130 -6.61 9.63 10.05
N PHE A 131 -7.03 9.83 11.30
CA PHE A 131 -7.58 8.77 12.13
C PHE A 131 -8.84 8.15 11.51
N LYS A 132 -9.79 8.99 11.10
CA LYS A 132 -11.03 8.56 10.45
C LYS A 132 -10.75 7.77 9.16
N THR A 133 -9.80 8.24 8.34
CA THR A 133 -9.44 7.52 7.11
C THR A 133 -8.91 6.13 7.43
N GLY A 134 -8.04 6.03 8.45
CA GLY A 134 -7.52 4.74 8.91
C GLY A 134 -8.62 3.80 9.39
N GLU A 135 -9.54 4.31 10.19
CA GLU A 135 -10.69 3.56 10.73
C GLU A 135 -11.58 3.02 9.60
N VAL A 136 -12.04 3.88 8.68
CA VAL A 136 -12.97 3.49 7.62
C VAL A 136 -12.32 2.53 6.61
N VAL A 137 -11.07 2.79 6.20
CA VAL A 137 -10.33 1.89 5.30
C VAL A 137 -10.15 0.51 5.93
N ALA A 138 -9.78 0.45 7.20
CA ALA A 138 -9.59 -0.83 7.89
C ALA A 138 -10.89 -1.60 8.10
N GLN A 139 -11.99 -0.94 8.46
CA GLN A 139 -13.32 -1.56 8.55
C GLN A 139 -13.75 -2.16 7.21
N GLN A 140 -13.60 -1.39 6.14
CA GLN A 140 -13.98 -1.86 4.80
C GLN A 140 -13.08 -3.01 4.33
N ALA A 141 -11.77 -2.92 4.56
CA ALA A 141 -10.84 -4.00 4.23
C ALA A 141 -11.16 -5.28 5.02
N ALA A 142 -11.43 -5.19 6.32
CA ALA A 142 -11.82 -6.34 7.14
C ALA A 142 -13.11 -7.01 6.63
N LEU A 143 -14.10 -6.22 6.20
CA LEU A 143 -15.33 -6.74 5.64
C LEU A 143 -15.12 -7.43 4.28
N LEU A 144 -14.34 -6.80 3.38
CA LEU A 144 -14.11 -7.32 2.03
C LEU A 144 -13.32 -8.64 2.04
N TRP A 145 -12.31 -8.78 2.93
CA TRP A 145 -11.46 -9.97 3.05
C TRP A 145 -11.89 -10.93 4.16
N GLN A 146 -13.11 -10.80 4.72
CA GLN A 146 -13.55 -11.60 5.87
C GLN A 146 -13.54 -13.13 5.65
N HIS A 147 -13.56 -13.59 4.40
CA HIS A 147 -13.54 -15.00 4.04
C HIS A 147 -12.24 -15.44 3.39
N GLU A 148 -11.25 -14.54 3.30
CA GLU A 148 -9.98 -14.83 2.68
C GLU A 148 -8.94 -15.25 3.73
N GLU A 149 -8.12 -16.24 3.39
CA GLU A 149 -7.07 -16.74 4.27
C GLU A 149 -5.99 -15.67 4.52
N VAL A 150 -5.68 -14.88 3.50
CA VAL A 150 -4.66 -13.82 3.57
C VAL A 150 -5.31 -12.46 3.41
N PRO A 151 -5.37 -11.66 4.48
CA PRO A 151 -5.90 -10.30 4.44
C PRO A 151 -4.93 -9.35 3.70
N PRO A 152 -5.36 -8.12 3.33
CA PRO A 152 -4.45 -7.12 2.81
C PRO A 152 -3.54 -6.58 3.91
N LEU A 153 -2.34 -6.11 3.53
CA LEU A 153 -1.49 -5.29 4.38
C LEU A 153 -2.03 -3.85 4.34
N LEU A 154 -2.18 -3.20 5.49
CA LEU A 154 -2.51 -1.78 5.59
C LEU A 154 -1.25 -1.00 5.90
N SER A 155 -0.89 0.00 5.10
CA SER A 155 0.29 0.82 5.38
C SER A 155 -0.05 2.31 5.39
N SER A 156 0.74 3.12 6.09
CA SER A 156 0.60 4.58 6.06
C SER A 156 1.84 5.28 6.57
N PHE A 157 2.11 6.48 6.04
CA PHE A 157 3.04 7.45 6.61
C PHE A 157 2.46 8.14 7.86
N GLN A 158 1.15 8.11 8.03
CA GLN A 158 0.45 8.80 9.10
C GLN A 158 0.19 7.84 10.27
N VAL A 159 0.87 8.11 11.40
CA VAL A 159 0.70 7.33 12.64
C VAL A 159 -0.77 7.31 13.08
N GLU A 160 -1.47 8.44 12.96
CA GLU A 160 -2.89 8.52 13.35
C GLU A 160 -3.77 7.64 12.46
N SER A 161 -3.47 7.49 11.16
CA SER A 161 -4.19 6.55 10.29
C SER A 161 -3.97 5.10 10.72
N LEU A 162 -2.74 4.74 11.09
CA LEU A 162 -2.46 3.39 11.61
C LEU A 162 -3.11 3.13 12.98
N LYS A 163 -3.26 4.15 13.84
CA LYS A 163 -4.03 4.05 15.09
C LYS A 163 -5.51 3.80 14.82
N GLY A 164 -6.11 4.55 13.88
CA GLY A 164 -7.49 4.32 13.45
C GLY A 164 -7.69 2.90 12.91
N ALA A 165 -6.77 2.44 12.05
CA ALA A 165 -6.79 1.08 11.52
C ALA A 165 -6.62 0.01 12.62
N GLN A 166 -5.71 0.24 13.58
CA GLN A 166 -5.51 -0.67 14.73
C GLN A 166 -6.75 -0.79 15.60
N GLN A 167 -7.43 0.33 15.84
CA GLN A 167 -8.66 0.33 16.64
C GLN A 167 -9.81 -0.38 15.94
N ALA A 168 -10.00 -0.13 14.64
CA ALA A 168 -11.13 -0.62 13.87
C ALA A 168 -10.99 -2.10 13.45
N ALA A 169 -9.77 -2.54 13.12
CA ALA A 169 -9.49 -3.90 12.66
C ALA A 169 -8.12 -4.38 13.17
N PRO A 170 -7.98 -4.67 14.49
CA PRO A 170 -6.71 -5.04 15.10
C PRO A 170 -6.08 -6.30 14.50
N GLN A 171 -6.87 -7.18 13.89
CA GLN A 171 -6.44 -8.41 13.26
C GLN A 171 -5.72 -8.20 11.91
N LEU A 172 -5.95 -7.06 11.23
CA LEU A 172 -5.30 -6.79 9.95
C LEU A 172 -3.82 -6.42 10.16
N PRO A 173 -2.91 -6.95 9.34
CA PRO A 173 -1.50 -6.58 9.41
C PRO A 173 -1.29 -5.13 9.00
N ARG A 174 -0.39 -4.45 9.70
CA ARG A 174 -0.06 -3.04 9.47
C ARG A 174 1.41 -2.85 9.13
N GLY A 175 1.71 -1.85 8.29
CA GLY A 175 3.04 -1.41 7.93
C GLY A 175 3.24 0.08 8.20
N LEU A 176 4.29 0.44 8.93
CA LEU A 176 4.67 1.84 9.10
C LEU A 176 5.52 2.30 7.92
N LEU A 177 5.02 3.27 7.14
CA LEU A 177 5.75 3.89 6.04
C LEU A 177 6.64 5.02 6.56
N LEU A 178 7.89 5.06 6.09
CA LEU A 178 8.88 6.02 6.54
C LEU A 178 9.69 6.60 5.37
N HIS A 179 9.64 7.93 5.20
CA HIS A 179 10.48 8.66 4.26
C HIS A 179 11.84 9.04 4.87
N ASN A 180 11.89 9.18 6.19
CA ASN A 180 13.07 9.35 7.01
C ASN A 180 12.90 8.53 8.30
N LEU A 181 13.95 8.45 9.11
CA LEU A 181 13.92 7.68 10.36
C LEU A 181 13.96 8.63 11.56
N PRO A 182 12.83 9.02 12.16
CA PRO A 182 12.82 9.73 13.43
C PRO A 182 13.32 8.82 14.55
N ASP A 183 13.86 9.39 15.64
CA ASP A 183 14.55 8.63 16.71
C ASP A 183 13.75 7.44 17.26
N ALA A 184 12.43 7.54 17.35
CA ALA A 184 11.57 6.50 17.93
C ALA A 184 10.85 5.62 16.87
N TRP A 185 11.29 5.59 15.62
CA TRP A 185 10.58 4.92 14.53
C TRP A 185 10.27 3.44 14.81
N LEU A 186 11.21 2.70 15.38
CA LEU A 186 11.04 1.27 15.68
C LEU A 186 10.06 1.05 16.84
N GLU A 187 10.12 1.86 17.87
CA GLU A 187 9.19 1.80 19.00
C GLU A 187 7.76 2.22 18.56
N THR A 188 7.65 3.18 17.65
CA THR A 188 6.37 3.53 17.03
C THR A 188 5.78 2.34 16.28
N ALA A 189 6.58 1.66 15.45
CA ALA A 189 6.13 0.47 14.72
C ALA A 189 5.67 -0.66 15.68
N LYS A 190 6.40 -0.87 16.78
CA LYS A 190 6.04 -1.86 17.82
C LYS A 190 4.73 -1.48 18.53
N THR A 191 4.57 -0.21 18.92
CA THR A 191 3.36 0.28 19.61
C THR A 191 2.11 0.12 18.74
N LEU A 192 2.25 0.32 17.44
CA LEU A 192 1.20 0.11 16.45
C LEU A 192 0.98 -1.37 16.10
N ASP A 193 1.69 -2.29 16.74
CA ASP A 193 1.71 -3.74 16.43
C ASP A 193 1.86 -4.00 14.92
N CYS A 194 2.78 -3.25 14.28
CA CYS A 194 3.06 -3.40 12.86
C CYS A 194 3.63 -4.79 12.54
N SER A 195 3.31 -5.30 11.36
CA SER A 195 3.87 -6.51 10.79
C SER A 195 5.05 -6.21 9.87
N ALA A 196 5.15 -4.96 9.41
CA ALA A 196 6.22 -4.50 8.53
C ALA A 196 6.60 -3.04 8.82
N VAL A 197 7.84 -2.69 8.44
CA VAL A 197 8.31 -1.33 8.26
C VAL A 197 8.63 -1.15 6.78
N VAL A 198 8.10 -0.09 6.18
CA VAL A 198 8.20 0.18 4.74
C VAL A 198 8.99 1.47 4.55
N CYS A 199 10.26 1.38 4.15
CA CYS A 199 11.14 2.55 4.07
C CYS A 199 11.45 2.96 2.64
N GLN A 200 11.74 4.25 2.46
CA GLN A 200 12.53 4.69 1.32
C GLN A 200 13.81 3.84 1.28
N TYR A 201 14.10 3.24 0.14
CA TYR A 201 15.04 2.11 0.02
C TYR A 201 16.47 2.40 0.51
N ALA A 202 16.97 3.64 0.35
CA ALA A 202 18.31 4.03 0.81
C ALA A 202 18.45 4.12 2.34
N LEU A 203 17.36 4.03 3.08
CA LEU A 203 17.39 4.05 4.55
C LEU A 203 17.81 2.69 5.14
N TRP A 204 17.75 1.60 4.39
CA TRP A 204 18.11 0.30 4.92
C TRP A 204 19.61 0.14 5.08
N THR A 205 20.00 -0.37 6.25
CA THR A 205 21.36 -0.83 6.59
C THR A 205 21.26 -2.22 7.21
N PRO A 206 22.36 -3.00 7.27
CA PRO A 206 22.35 -4.32 7.93
C PRO A 206 21.78 -4.26 9.35
N ASP A 207 22.18 -3.28 10.15
CA ASP A 207 21.73 -3.14 11.54
C ASP A 207 20.24 -2.85 11.64
N ARG A 208 19.70 -2.02 10.74
CA ARG A 208 18.26 -1.68 10.71
C ARG A 208 17.41 -2.86 10.28
N VAL A 209 17.84 -3.61 9.27
CA VAL A 209 17.17 -4.85 8.86
C VAL A 209 17.17 -5.85 10.02
N ALA A 210 18.32 -6.06 10.66
CA ALA A 210 18.43 -6.94 11.81
C ALA A 210 17.52 -6.51 12.98
N ALA A 211 17.44 -5.19 13.26
CA ALA A 211 16.59 -4.66 14.33
C ALA A 211 15.09 -4.88 14.05
N VAL A 212 14.64 -4.68 12.81
CA VAL A 212 13.25 -4.94 12.41
C VAL A 212 12.91 -6.42 12.49
N HIS A 213 13.79 -7.28 11.98
CA HIS A 213 13.61 -8.75 12.05
C HIS A 213 13.62 -9.25 13.50
N ALA A 214 14.52 -8.73 14.34
CA ALA A 214 14.55 -9.07 15.78
C ALA A 214 13.26 -8.65 16.51
N ALA A 215 12.57 -7.61 16.01
CA ALA A 215 11.26 -7.20 16.51
C ALA A 215 10.09 -8.02 15.94
N GLY A 216 10.35 -9.04 15.09
CA GLY A 216 9.35 -9.91 14.48
C GLY A 216 8.60 -9.26 13.31
N MET A 217 9.12 -8.17 12.77
CA MET A 217 8.55 -7.44 11.63
C MET A 217 9.33 -7.71 10.34
N ARG A 218 8.79 -7.25 9.20
CA ARG A 218 9.37 -7.36 7.86
C ARG A 218 9.85 -6.02 7.35
N CYS A 219 10.87 -6.06 6.48
CA CYS A 219 11.48 -4.90 5.85
C CYS A 219 11.01 -4.79 4.41
N LEU A 220 10.21 -3.77 4.09
CA LEU A 220 9.79 -3.46 2.73
C LEU A 220 10.45 -2.16 2.25
N SER A 221 10.64 -2.04 0.94
CA SER A 221 11.31 -0.89 0.32
C SER A 221 10.45 -0.27 -0.77
N TYR A 222 10.41 1.06 -0.83
CA TYR A 222 9.79 1.84 -1.90
C TYR A 222 10.70 2.98 -2.34
N THR A 223 10.58 3.58 -3.47
CA THR A 223 10.16 2.97 -4.73
C THR A 223 11.44 2.58 -5.43
N VAL A 224 11.61 1.31 -5.71
CA VAL A 224 12.88 0.73 -6.18
C VAL A 224 12.79 0.51 -7.69
N ASN A 225 13.53 1.31 -8.46
CA ASN A 225 13.39 1.36 -9.91
C ASN A 225 14.70 1.05 -10.65
N ASP A 226 15.79 0.73 -9.92
CA ASP A 226 17.07 0.36 -10.52
C ASP A 226 17.60 -0.98 -10.00
N GLU A 227 18.36 -1.63 -10.84
CA GLU A 227 18.88 -2.99 -10.59
C GLU A 227 19.89 -3.02 -9.44
N TRP A 228 20.73 -1.99 -9.32
CA TRP A 228 21.71 -1.93 -8.24
C TRP A 228 21.04 -1.86 -6.87
N ALA A 229 20.06 -0.97 -6.72
CA ALA A 229 19.29 -0.86 -5.47
C ALA A 229 18.55 -2.17 -5.15
N THR A 230 17.98 -2.83 -6.16
CA THR A 230 17.32 -4.13 -6.02
C THR A 230 18.29 -5.18 -5.49
N GLN A 231 19.45 -5.35 -6.12
CA GLN A 231 20.47 -6.32 -5.71
C GLN A 231 21.00 -6.03 -4.30
N HIS A 232 21.22 -4.74 -3.99
CA HIS A 232 21.65 -4.32 -2.67
C HIS A 232 20.64 -4.68 -1.58
N LEU A 233 19.35 -4.39 -1.79
CA LEU A 233 18.27 -4.72 -0.86
C LEU A 233 18.10 -6.23 -0.67
N MET A 234 18.24 -7.01 -1.74
CA MET A 234 18.23 -8.47 -1.66
C MET A 234 19.40 -9.00 -0.82
N ALA A 235 20.59 -8.43 -1.01
CA ALA A 235 21.78 -8.78 -0.22
C ALA A 235 21.64 -8.40 1.27
N LEU A 236 20.94 -7.31 1.58
CA LEU A 236 20.59 -6.92 2.94
C LEU A 236 19.55 -7.84 3.58
N GLY A 237 18.84 -8.66 2.80
CA GLY A 237 17.79 -9.56 3.28
C GLY A 237 16.45 -8.86 3.53
N THR A 238 16.12 -7.79 2.80
CA THR A 238 14.79 -7.17 2.88
C THR A 238 13.72 -8.10 2.29
N ASP A 239 12.49 -7.99 2.78
CA ASP A 239 11.42 -8.96 2.52
C ASP A 239 10.52 -8.58 1.34
N GLY A 240 10.39 -7.28 1.02
CA GLY A 240 9.52 -6.81 -0.06
C GLY A 240 10.04 -5.57 -0.79
N ILE A 241 9.75 -5.50 -2.08
CA ILE A 241 10.20 -4.45 -2.99
C ILE A 241 9.01 -3.89 -3.77
N ILE A 242 8.67 -2.62 -3.54
CA ILE A 242 7.66 -1.87 -4.27
C ILE A 242 8.36 -1.14 -5.42
N THR A 243 7.91 -1.38 -6.66
CA THR A 243 8.54 -0.87 -7.88
C THR A 243 7.55 -0.33 -8.90
N ASP A 244 7.97 0.72 -9.63
CA ASP A 244 7.28 1.20 -10.84
C ASP A 244 7.70 0.44 -12.10
N ARG A 245 8.81 -0.33 -12.02
CA ARG A 245 9.43 -0.97 -13.16
C ARG A 245 9.00 -2.43 -13.28
N VAL A 246 7.66 -2.64 -13.41
CA VAL A 246 7.10 -3.98 -13.62
C VAL A 246 7.59 -4.64 -14.93
N ASP A 247 8.05 -3.83 -15.87
CA ASP A 247 8.68 -4.24 -17.13
C ASP A 247 10.10 -4.77 -16.95
N ALA A 248 10.83 -4.31 -15.92
CA ALA A 248 12.24 -4.61 -15.72
C ALA A 248 12.49 -5.74 -14.70
N PHE A 249 11.60 -5.90 -13.73
CA PHE A 249 11.75 -6.87 -12.65
C PHE A 249 10.72 -7.99 -12.76
N SER A 250 11.20 -9.23 -12.95
CA SER A 250 10.31 -10.39 -13.06
C SER A 250 10.00 -10.99 -11.68
N PRO A 251 8.71 -11.19 -11.33
CA PRO A 251 8.33 -11.89 -10.11
C PRO A 251 8.68 -13.38 -10.11
N ALA A 252 9.06 -13.94 -11.26
CA ALA A 252 9.41 -15.36 -11.41
C ALA A 252 10.85 -15.69 -10.98
N THR A 253 11.63 -14.69 -10.55
CA THR A 253 13.03 -14.86 -10.09
C THR A 253 13.16 -14.83 -8.58
#